data_fda0c367f7ba672171f426f5081d0d7e
#
_entry.id   fda0c367f7ba672171f426f5081d0d7e
#
_cell.length_a   1.000
_cell.length_b   1.000
_cell.length_c   1.000
_cell.angle_alpha   90.00
_cell.angle_beta   90.00
_cell.angle_gamma   90.00
#
_symmetry.space_group_name_H-M   'P 1'
#
loop_
_entity.id
_entity.type
_entity.pdbx_description
1 polymer ?
#
loop_
_entity_poly.entity_id
_entity_poly.type
_entity_poly.pdbx_seq_one_letter_code
_entity_poly.pdbx_strand_id
1 'polypeptide(L)'
;TFLMLAVNGFGQSRKVADRYFGEFSYVQSAKLYKDLVLIKGDSSQHVLSRLAESYYNNSDTEEAEVWYQKLVSNFKEKVEEKHLFKYAQALRSNGKYKKSDSIFLKLAQAQKSSLNKELKKESYLLDYTNQEKRIGVRNLAINTPYSDFGGFLLNGKAYFSSSVPNNSKKQKIYKWNNQPFLNIYKAEEDVKTLERSKKDTILVLGNVQKIGEPIVSELHESSPVFTKDGKTIYFTRNNSEGKRARRSKKNTSNLKIYKANYVNGYWVNVKELPFNNDEYSTGHPALSPDEKTLYFVSNMPGGYGQS
;
A
#
# COMPACT_ATOMS: atom_id res chain seq x y z
N THR A 1 43.34 -1.92 -20.32
CA THR A 1 42.10 -2.09 -21.10
C THR A 1 41.01 -2.84 -20.33
N PHE A 2 41.38 -3.80 -19.45
CA PHE A 2 40.43 -4.57 -18.64
C PHE A 2 39.74 -3.74 -17.51
N LEU A 3 40.44 -2.74 -16.98
CA LEU A 3 39.89 -1.87 -15.90
C LEU A 3 38.80 -0.93 -16.41
N MET A 4 38.87 -0.42 -17.65
CA MET A 4 37.88 0.46 -18.24
C MET A 4 36.55 -0.24 -18.59
N LEU A 5 36.59 -1.52 -18.95
CA LEU A 5 35.38 -2.31 -19.25
C LEU A 5 34.56 -2.61 -17.99
N ALA A 6 35.23 -2.82 -16.83
CA ALA A 6 34.56 -3.02 -15.56
C ALA A 6 33.81 -1.76 -15.08
N VAL A 7 34.43 -0.57 -15.22
CA VAL A 7 33.83 0.72 -14.82
C VAL A 7 32.59 1.06 -15.64
N ASN A 8 32.58 0.78 -16.93
CA ASN A 8 31.40 1.00 -17.78
C ASN A 8 30.23 0.07 -17.44
N GLY A 9 30.51 -1.19 -17.08
CA GLY A 9 29.48 -2.14 -16.64
C GLY A 9 28.82 -1.75 -15.29
N PHE A 10 29.56 -1.11 -14.40
CA PHE A 10 29.04 -0.58 -13.12
C PHE A 10 28.04 0.57 -13.35
N GLY A 11 28.42 1.55 -14.17
CA GLY A 11 27.60 2.72 -14.43
C GLY A 11 26.28 2.38 -15.13
N GLN A 12 26.27 1.42 -16.05
CA GLN A 12 25.05 0.97 -16.72
C GLN A 12 24.08 0.27 -15.76
N SER A 13 24.57 -0.65 -14.92
CA SER A 13 23.72 -1.38 -13.95
C SER A 13 23.07 -0.43 -12.92
N ARG A 14 23.80 0.56 -12.42
CA ARG A 14 23.30 1.55 -11.49
C ARG A 14 22.23 2.46 -12.14
N LYS A 15 22.50 2.96 -13.35
CA LYS A 15 21.50 3.75 -14.10
C LYS A 15 20.19 3.00 -14.34
N VAL A 16 20.28 1.69 -14.59
CA VAL A 16 19.08 0.86 -14.76
C VAL A 16 18.33 0.70 -13.43
N ALA A 17 19.03 0.49 -12.30
CA ALA A 17 18.43 0.42 -10.98
C ALA A 17 17.75 1.76 -10.61
N ASP A 18 18.42 2.89 -10.84
CA ASP A 18 17.88 4.23 -10.61
C ASP A 18 16.63 4.50 -11.47
N ARG A 19 16.62 4.05 -12.72
CA ARG A 19 15.44 4.16 -13.59
C ARG A 19 14.26 3.36 -13.03
N TYR A 20 14.47 2.09 -12.65
CA TYR A 20 13.39 1.29 -12.04
C TYR A 20 12.89 1.90 -10.74
N PHE A 21 13.78 2.47 -9.92
CA PHE A 21 13.39 3.18 -8.72
C PHE A 21 12.51 4.40 -9.03
N GLY A 22 12.92 5.22 -10.02
CA GLY A 22 12.15 6.38 -10.47
C GLY A 22 10.81 6.03 -11.13
N GLU A 23 10.69 4.83 -11.70
CA GLU A 23 9.45 4.26 -12.24
C GLU A 23 8.60 3.55 -11.16
N PHE A 24 8.97 3.64 -9.89
CA PHE A 24 8.34 2.95 -8.76
C PHE A 24 8.32 1.42 -8.90
N SER A 25 9.21 0.84 -9.70
CA SER A 25 9.36 -0.61 -9.86
C SER A 25 10.27 -1.17 -8.76
N TYR A 26 9.80 -1.09 -7.50
CA TYR A 26 10.65 -1.32 -6.33
C TYR A 26 11.20 -2.75 -6.22
N VAL A 27 10.45 -3.77 -6.63
CA VAL A 27 10.95 -5.16 -6.63
C VAL A 27 12.15 -5.31 -7.57
N GLN A 28 12.06 -4.74 -8.78
CA GLN A 28 13.16 -4.83 -9.75
C GLN A 28 14.34 -3.95 -9.34
N SER A 29 14.07 -2.79 -8.81
CA SER A 29 15.05 -1.86 -8.27
C SER A 29 15.85 -2.49 -7.12
N ALA A 30 15.17 -3.07 -6.12
CA ALA A 30 15.78 -3.77 -5.00
C ALA A 30 16.74 -4.87 -5.47
N LYS A 31 16.29 -5.71 -6.42
CA LYS A 31 17.13 -6.78 -6.97
C LYS A 31 18.44 -6.23 -7.55
N LEU A 32 18.36 -5.20 -8.39
CA LEU A 32 19.54 -4.63 -9.04
C LEU A 32 20.47 -3.93 -8.06
N TYR A 33 19.95 -3.18 -7.08
CA TYR A 33 20.79 -2.58 -6.04
C TYR A 33 21.41 -3.64 -5.13
N LYS A 34 20.70 -4.72 -4.82
CA LYS A 34 21.25 -5.86 -4.04
C LYS A 34 22.42 -6.50 -4.79
N ASP A 35 22.30 -6.70 -6.10
CA ASP A 35 23.39 -7.19 -6.96
C ASP A 35 24.59 -6.22 -6.99
N LEU A 36 24.34 -4.90 -7.05
CA LEU A 36 25.39 -3.89 -6.96
C LEU A 36 26.18 -4.00 -5.65
N VAL A 37 25.50 -4.21 -4.53
CA VAL A 37 26.14 -4.35 -3.21
C VAL A 37 26.86 -5.69 -3.10
N LEU A 38 26.19 -6.81 -3.37
CA LEU A 38 26.67 -8.14 -3.04
C LEU A 38 27.67 -8.68 -4.08
N ILE A 39 27.46 -8.38 -5.35
CA ILE A 39 28.28 -8.92 -6.44
C ILE A 39 29.39 -7.94 -6.83
N LYS A 40 29.04 -6.64 -6.89
CA LYS A 40 29.96 -5.61 -7.37
C LYS A 40 30.65 -4.81 -6.26
N GLY A 41 30.30 -5.03 -4.98
CA GLY A 41 30.90 -4.35 -3.84
C GLY A 41 30.54 -2.87 -3.67
N ASP A 42 29.55 -2.34 -4.44
CA ASP A 42 29.14 -0.94 -4.35
C ASP A 42 28.27 -0.71 -3.10
N SER A 43 28.92 -0.35 -2.01
CA SER A 43 28.27 0.03 -0.76
C SER A 43 28.16 1.55 -0.56
N SER A 44 28.09 2.32 -1.65
CA SER A 44 27.92 3.77 -1.60
C SER A 44 26.59 4.14 -0.87
N GLN A 45 26.58 5.34 -0.29
CA GLN A 45 25.38 5.86 0.40
C GLN A 45 24.14 5.84 -0.52
N HIS A 46 24.31 6.23 -1.78
CA HIS A 46 23.24 6.22 -2.77
C HIS A 46 22.67 4.81 -2.96
N VAL A 47 23.52 3.81 -3.20
CA VAL A 47 23.07 2.43 -3.45
C VAL A 47 22.40 1.82 -2.23
N LEU A 48 22.99 1.98 -1.03
CA LEU A 48 22.41 1.45 0.19
C LEU A 48 21.08 2.12 0.56
N SER A 49 20.97 3.45 0.39
CA SER A 49 19.73 4.17 0.67
C SER A 49 18.60 3.76 -0.28
N ARG A 50 18.89 3.65 -1.60
CA ARG A 50 17.91 3.23 -2.58
C ARG A 50 17.49 1.76 -2.43
N LEU A 51 18.42 0.89 -2.05
CA LEU A 51 18.12 -0.51 -1.74
C LEU A 51 17.16 -0.63 -0.55
N ALA A 52 17.51 0.01 0.58
CA ALA A 52 16.68 0.02 1.78
C ALA A 52 15.29 0.63 1.50
N GLU A 53 15.26 1.74 0.76
CA GLU A 53 14.02 2.44 0.40
C GLU A 53 13.14 1.62 -0.56
N SER A 54 13.74 0.83 -1.46
CA SER A 54 12.99 -0.07 -2.35
C SER A 54 12.27 -1.16 -1.55
N TYR A 55 12.92 -1.78 -0.60
CA TYR A 55 12.29 -2.76 0.30
C TYR A 55 11.23 -2.11 1.19
N TYR A 56 11.54 -0.95 1.78
CA TYR A 56 10.59 -0.21 2.61
C TYR A 56 9.31 0.15 1.86
N ASN A 57 9.43 0.70 0.65
CA ASN A 57 8.28 1.08 -0.18
C ASN A 57 7.46 -0.13 -0.67
N ASN A 58 8.05 -1.32 -0.66
CA ASN A 58 7.38 -2.58 -0.97
C ASN A 58 6.86 -3.32 0.28
N SER A 59 6.92 -2.66 1.46
CA SER A 59 6.47 -3.20 2.75
C SER A 59 7.25 -4.42 3.24
N ASP A 60 8.43 -4.70 2.66
CA ASP A 60 9.36 -5.70 3.15
C ASP A 60 10.23 -5.06 4.25
N THR A 61 9.66 -5.01 5.46
CA THR A 61 10.25 -4.28 6.58
C THR A 61 11.48 -4.97 7.14
N GLU A 62 11.58 -6.29 7.01
CA GLU A 62 12.74 -7.08 7.48
C GLU A 62 13.98 -6.78 6.63
N GLU A 63 13.88 -6.90 5.30
CA GLU A 63 14.97 -6.53 4.40
C GLU A 63 15.27 -5.02 4.49
N ALA A 64 14.27 -4.18 4.57
CA ALA A 64 14.46 -2.73 4.74
C ALA A 64 15.29 -2.41 5.99
N GLU A 65 15.01 -3.07 7.12
CA GLU A 65 15.78 -2.90 8.36
C GLU A 65 17.26 -3.27 8.16
N VAL A 66 17.53 -4.41 7.54
CA VAL A 66 18.92 -4.89 7.29
C VAL A 66 19.70 -3.84 6.50
N TRP A 67 19.13 -3.31 5.41
CA TRP A 67 19.83 -2.37 4.56
C TRP A 67 19.92 -0.96 5.15
N TYR A 68 18.91 -0.50 5.88
CA TYR A 68 19.00 0.74 6.65
C TYR A 68 20.03 0.64 7.77
N GLN A 69 20.11 -0.49 8.45
CA GLN A 69 21.14 -0.71 9.47
C GLN A 69 22.54 -0.60 8.87
N LYS A 70 22.78 -1.20 7.71
CA LYS A 70 24.04 -1.11 6.98
C LYS A 70 24.36 0.32 6.55
N LEU A 71 23.35 1.04 6.04
CA LEU A 71 23.48 2.45 5.69
C LEU A 71 23.91 3.31 6.88
N VAL A 72 23.22 3.16 8.01
CA VAL A 72 23.49 3.93 9.24
C VAL A 72 24.85 3.56 9.83
N SER A 73 25.24 2.28 9.82
CA SER A 73 26.56 1.84 10.31
C SER A 73 27.70 2.43 9.48
N ASN A 74 27.54 2.51 8.16
CA ASN A 74 28.61 2.98 7.27
C ASN A 74 28.73 4.52 7.25
N PHE A 75 27.60 5.24 7.34
CA PHE A 75 27.59 6.70 7.10
C PHE A 75 27.23 7.54 8.32
N LYS A 76 26.74 6.93 9.42
CA LYS A 76 26.47 7.58 10.71
C LYS A 76 25.70 8.90 10.56
N GLU A 77 26.30 10.02 11.02
CA GLU A 77 25.70 11.37 11.01
C GLU A 77 25.46 11.94 9.59
N LYS A 78 26.00 11.30 8.54
CA LYS A 78 25.77 11.73 7.15
C LYS A 78 24.48 11.17 6.55
N VAL A 79 23.77 10.31 7.28
CA VAL A 79 22.49 9.75 6.82
C VAL A 79 21.40 10.79 6.95
N GLU A 80 20.67 11.03 5.83
CA GLU A 80 19.56 11.99 5.83
C GLU A 80 18.43 11.57 6.79
N GLU A 81 17.79 12.54 7.46
CA GLU A 81 16.71 12.31 8.44
C GLU A 81 15.58 11.45 7.89
N LYS A 82 15.20 11.61 6.62
CA LYS A 82 14.17 10.79 5.98
C LYS A 82 14.48 9.29 6.00
N HIS A 83 15.75 8.91 5.88
CA HIS A 83 16.17 7.51 5.93
C HIS A 83 16.22 6.98 7.36
N LEU A 84 16.63 7.83 8.32
CA LEU A 84 16.55 7.49 9.75
C LEU A 84 15.10 7.29 10.19
N PHE A 85 14.19 8.14 9.72
CA PHE A 85 12.76 8.01 9.99
C PHE A 85 12.20 6.68 9.46
N LYS A 86 12.46 6.36 8.20
CA LYS A 86 12.02 5.08 7.59
C LYS A 86 12.66 3.87 8.27
N TYR A 87 13.93 3.98 8.70
CA TYR A 87 14.59 2.94 9.48
C TYR A 87 13.89 2.70 10.83
N ALA A 88 13.57 3.78 11.55
CA ALA A 88 12.84 3.67 12.80
C ALA A 88 11.45 3.02 12.61
N GLN A 89 10.75 3.36 11.52
CA GLN A 89 9.47 2.72 11.18
C GLN A 89 9.63 1.22 10.86
N ALA A 90 10.65 0.83 10.08
CA ALA A 90 10.94 -0.58 9.79
C ALA A 90 11.24 -1.36 11.07
N LEU A 91 12.07 -0.81 11.96
CA LEU A 91 12.36 -1.40 13.29
C LEU A 91 11.08 -1.60 14.11
N ARG A 92 10.17 -0.61 14.10
CA ARG A 92 8.90 -0.68 14.84
C ARG A 92 8.00 -1.77 14.29
N SER A 93 7.88 -1.87 12.96
CA SER A 93 7.12 -2.92 12.28
C SER A 93 7.65 -4.33 12.60
N ASN A 94 8.96 -4.46 12.82
CA ASN A 94 9.63 -5.72 13.19
C ASN A 94 9.68 -5.95 14.72
N GLY A 95 8.89 -5.19 15.52
CA GLY A 95 8.81 -5.35 16.98
C GLY A 95 10.02 -4.82 17.77
N LYS A 96 10.97 -4.14 17.12
CA LYS A 96 12.19 -3.61 17.75
C LYS A 96 11.97 -2.22 18.35
N TYR A 97 10.96 -2.08 19.17
CA TYR A 97 10.43 -0.81 19.68
C TYR A 97 11.48 0.07 20.35
N LYS A 98 12.28 -0.47 21.30
CA LYS A 98 13.32 0.31 22.02
C LYS A 98 14.31 0.97 21.07
N LYS A 99 14.74 0.23 20.03
CA LYS A 99 15.70 0.73 19.05
C LYS A 99 15.05 1.78 18.12
N SER A 100 13.82 1.57 17.72
CA SER A 100 13.01 2.52 16.98
C SER A 100 12.85 3.84 17.77
N ASP A 101 12.44 3.76 19.03
CA ASP A 101 12.18 4.93 19.86
C ASP A 101 13.47 5.74 20.11
N SER A 102 14.64 5.09 20.22
CA SER A 102 15.91 5.81 20.34
C SER A 102 16.22 6.66 19.11
N ILE A 103 15.87 6.20 17.92
CA ILE A 103 16.05 6.96 16.67
C ILE A 103 15.02 8.10 16.58
N PHE A 104 13.75 7.82 16.88
CA PHE A 104 12.71 8.86 16.89
C PHE A 104 13.01 9.95 17.89
N LEU A 105 13.53 9.63 19.09
CA LEU A 105 13.96 10.62 20.07
C LEU A 105 15.06 11.52 19.52
N LYS A 106 16.07 10.98 18.85
CA LYS A 106 17.13 11.78 18.22
C LYS A 106 16.57 12.71 17.15
N LEU A 107 15.69 12.23 16.29
CA LEU A 107 15.03 13.05 15.26
C LEU A 107 14.16 14.15 15.88
N ALA A 108 13.38 13.84 16.92
CA ALA A 108 12.54 14.82 17.61
C ALA A 108 13.37 15.88 18.35
N GLN A 109 14.53 15.52 18.89
CA GLN A 109 15.46 16.47 19.50
C GLN A 109 16.06 17.43 18.48
N ALA A 110 16.45 16.93 17.31
CA ALA A 110 16.97 17.75 16.22
C ALA A 110 15.92 18.75 15.70
N GLN A 111 14.64 18.38 15.66
CA GLN A 111 13.53 19.19 15.17
C GLN A 111 12.84 20.03 16.27
N LYS A 112 13.30 20.01 17.53
CA LYS A 112 12.65 20.65 18.70
C LYS A 112 11.14 20.29 18.81
N SER A 113 10.75 19.10 18.41
CA SER A 113 9.37 18.64 18.32
C SER A 113 8.76 18.30 19.68
N SER A 114 7.45 18.53 19.83
CA SER A 114 6.65 18.14 21.02
C SER A 114 6.55 16.62 21.25
N LEU A 115 6.81 15.81 20.22
CA LEU A 115 6.89 14.35 20.31
C LEU A 115 7.87 13.86 21.39
N ASN A 116 8.82 14.69 21.77
CA ASN A 116 9.82 14.40 22.80
C ASN A 116 9.22 14.10 24.19
N LYS A 117 8.02 14.63 24.50
CA LYS A 117 7.33 14.40 25.78
C LYS A 117 6.63 13.04 25.83
N GLU A 118 6.06 12.60 24.73
CA GLU A 118 5.30 11.34 24.67
C GLU A 118 6.21 10.12 24.57
N LEU A 119 7.28 10.19 23.77
CA LEU A 119 8.25 9.09 23.62
C LEU A 119 9.06 8.82 24.89
N LYS A 120 9.12 9.78 25.83
CA LYS A 120 9.78 9.58 27.15
C LYS A 120 8.91 8.86 28.18
N LYS A 121 7.63 8.62 27.91
CA LYS A 121 6.77 7.84 28.82
C LYS A 121 7.05 6.36 28.62
N GLU A 122 7.71 5.72 29.57
CA GLU A 122 7.93 4.26 29.56
C GLU A 122 6.61 3.45 29.49
N SER A 123 5.49 4.02 29.94
CA SER A 123 4.17 3.39 29.88
C SER A 123 3.53 3.38 28.50
N TYR A 124 4.01 4.18 27.54
CA TYR A 124 3.39 4.34 26.22
C TYR A 124 3.19 2.99 25.49
N LEU A 125 4.21 2.13 25.48
CA LEU A 125 4.11 0.82 24.83
C LEU A 125 3.31 -0.18 25.68
N LEU A 126 3.38 -0.11 26.99
CA LEU A 126 2.63 -0.97 27.89
C LEU A 126 1.12 -0.71 27.80
N ASP A 127 0.73 0.55 27.62
CA ASP A 127 -0.69 0.92 27.44
C ASP A 127 -1.25 0.36 26.12
N TYR A 128 -0.49 0.35 25.03
CA TYR A 128 -0.88 -0.27 23.78
C TYR A 128 -0.90 -1.79 23.84
N THR A 129 0.14 -2.43 24.38
CA THR A 129 0.20 -3.90 24.50
C THR A 129 -0.86 -4.45 25.48
N ASN A 130 -1.28 -3.68 26.47
CA ASN A 130 -2.38 -4.06 27.36
C ASN A 130 -3.77 -3.93 26.70
N GLN A 131 -3.90 -3.04 25.69
CA GLN A 131 -5.14 -2.94 24.90
C GLN A 131 -5.29 -4.10 23.90
N GLU A 132 -4.19 -4.65 23.37
CA GLU A 132 -4.21 -5.80 22.44
C GLU A 132 -4.91 -7.02 23.04
N LYS A 133 -4.85 -7.21 24.37
CA LYS A 133 -5.56 -8.30 25.06
C LYS A 133 -7.09 -8.19 25.03
N ARG A 134 -7.64 -7.04 24.66
CA ARG A 134 -9.09 -6.79 24.59
C ARG A 134 -9.68 -7.00 23.20
N ILE A 135 -8.84 -7.03 22.17
CA ILE A 135 -9.27 -7.14 20.77
C ILE A 135 -8.59 -8.36 20.16
N GLY A 136 -9.37 -9.40 19.88
CA GLY A 136 -8.87 -10.57 19.15
C GLY A 136 -8.81 -10.27 17.66
N VAL A 137 -7.62 -9.97 17.13
CA VAL A 137 -7.40 -9.83 15.68
C VAL A 137 -7.08 -11.20 15.08
N ARG A 138 -7.80 -11.59 14.03
CA ARG A 138 -7.61 -12.87 13.34
C ARG A 138 -7.59 -12.65 11.84
N ASN A 139 -6.76 -13.40 11.13
CA ASN A 139 -6.83 -13.48 9.69
C ASN A 139 -8.12 -14.19 9.27
N LEU A 140 -8.79 -13.65 8.27
CA LEU A 140 -9.94 -14.31 7.67
C LEU A 140 -9.46 -15.48 6.79
N ALA A 141 -10.26 -16.56 6.71
CA ALA A 141 -9.95 -17.70 5.86
C ALA A 141 -9.84 -17.37 4.36
N ILE A 142 -10.44 -16.26 3.95
CA ILE A 142 -10.39 -15.74 2.57
C ILE A 142 -9.18 -14.87 2.27
N ASN A 143 -8.34 -14.55 3.28
CA ASN A 143 -7.12 -13.77 3.04
C ASN A 143 -6.16 -14.55 2.16
N THR A 144 -5.47 -13.85 1.27
CA THR A 144 -4.51 -14.42 0.32
C THR A 144 -3.08 -13.97 0.69
N PRO A 145 -2.03 -14.59 0.12
CA PRO A 145 -0.67 -14.06 0.23
C PRO A 145 -0.43 -12.75 -0.52
N TYR A 146 -1.45 -12.22 -1.16
CA TYR A 146 -1.43 -10.99 -1.95
C TYR A 146 -2.03 -9.83 -1.15
N SER A 147 -2.15 -8.67 -1.78
CA SER A 147 -2.75 -7.49 -1.14
C SER A 147 -4.28 -7.66 -1.06
N ASP A 148 -4.81 -7.75 0.16
CA ASP A 148 -6.25 -7.81 0.47
C ASP A 148 -6.59 -6.66 1.42
N PHE A 149 -7.52 -5.77 1.06
CA PHE A 149 -7.90 -4.62 1.90
C PHE A 149 -9.24 -3.98 1.50
N GLY A 150 -9.64 -2.94 2.25
CA GLY A 150 -10.80 -2.10 1.91
C GLY A 150 -12.14 -2.83 2.08
N GLY A 151 -12.28 -3.59 3.18
CA GLY A 151 -13.48 -4.36 3.45
C GLY A 151 -14.72 -3.50 3.67
N PHE A 152 -15.85 -3.88 3.07
CA PHE A 152 -17.17 -3.30 3.27
C PHE A 152 -18.22 -4.40 3.44
N LEU A 153 -19.01 -4.32 4.51
CA LEU A 153 -20.05 -5.30 4.79
C LEU A 153 -21.42 -4.77 4.39
N LEU A 154 -22.17 -5.56 3.63
CA LEU A 154 -23.52 -5.24 3.23
C LEU A 154 -24.37 -6.51 3.07
N ASN A 155 -25.48 -6.60 3.79
CA ASN A 155 -26.47 -7.67 3.67
C ASN A 155 -25.85 -9.09 3.69
N GLY A 156 -25.00 -9.38 4.69
CA GLY A 156 -24.35 -10.68 4.86
C GLY A 156 -23.26 -10.98 3.81
N LYS A 157 -22.79 -9.97 3.08
CA LYS A 157 -21.69 -10.08 2.11
C LYS A 157 -20.57 -9.12 2.49
N ALA A 158 -19.34 -9.60 2.36
CA ALA A 158 -18.16 -8.77 2.45
C ALA A 158 -17.67 -8.43 1.04
N TYR A 159 -17.42 -7.16 0.78
CA TYR A 159 -16.79 -6.69 -0.44
C TYR A 159 -15.39 -6.18 -0.09
N PHE A 160 -14.39 -6.52 -0.86
CA PHE A 160 -13.01 -6.17 -0.59
C PHE A 160 -12.18 -6.10 -1.87
N SER A 161 -11.02 -5.50 -1.77
CA SER A 161 -10.07 -5.40 -2.88
C SER A 161 -9.00 -6.45 -2.72
N SER A 162 -8.67 -7.16 -3.80
CA SER A 162 -7.60 -8.15 -3.80
C SER A 162 -6.79 -8.11 -5.08
N SER A 163 -5.48 -8.35 -4.94
CA SER A 163 -4.57 -8.58 -6.07
C SER A 163 -4.30 -10.07 -6.33
N VAL A 164 -5.18 -10.95 -5.86
CA VAL A 164 -5.07 -12.38 -6.11
C VAL A 164 -4.98 -12.66 -7.63
N PRO A 165 -4.02 -13.52 -8.07
CA PRO A 165 -3.89 -13.84 -9.48
C PRO A 165 -5.17 -14.49 -10.03
N ASN A 166 -5.51 -14.12 -11.26
CA ASN A 166 -6.43 -14.94 -12.05
C ASN A 166 -5.60 -15.95 -12.86
N ASN A 167 -6.20 -17.04 -13.30
CA ASN A 167 -5.49 -18.08 -14.04
C ASN A 167 -5.14 -17.70 -15.49
N SER A 168 -5.18 -16.42 -15.85
CA SER A 168 -4.88 -15.96 -17.20
C SER A 168 -3.39 -15.75 -17.41
N LYS A 169 -2.83 -16.39 -18.45
CA LYS A 169 -1.44 -16.19 -18.88
C LYS A 169 -1.13 -14.74 -19.32
N LYS A 170 -2.14 -13.92 -19.57
CA LYS A 170 -2.01 -12.51 -20.02
C LYS A 170 -2.28 -11.48 -18.92
N GLN A 171 -2.33 -11.92 -17.66
CA GLN A 171 -2.59 -11.01 -16.56
C GLN A 171 -1.48 -9.95 -16.45
N LYS A 172 -1.87 -8.68 -16.42
CA LYS A 172 -0.95 -7.56 -16.20
C LYS A 172 -0.45 -7.56 -14.76
N ILE A 173 0.83 -7.27 -14.61
CA ILE A 173 1.51 -7.17 -13.31
C ILE A 173 1.82 -5.70 -13.01
N TYR A 174 1.47 -5.27 -11.81
CA TYR A 174 1.78 -3.96 -11.29
C TYR A 174 3.25 -3.91 -10.87
N LYS A 175 4.02 -3.01 -11.48
CA LYS A 175 5.47 -2.98 -11.33
C LYS A 175 5.96 -2.60 -9.92
N TRP A 176 5.15 -1.92 -9.14
CA TRP A 176 5.51 -1.48 -7.80
C TRP A 176 5.87 -2.65 -6.89
N ASN A 177 4.97 -3.62 -6.78
CA ASN A 177 5.07 -4.75 -5.87
C ASN A 177 5.12 -6.12 -6.57
N ASN A 178 5.16 -6.14 -7.90
CA ASN A 178 5.16 -7.35 -8.73
C ASN A 178 3.95 -8.26 -8.48
N GLN A 179 2.82 -7.68 -8.10
CA GLN A 179 1.55 -8.38 -7.96
C GLN A 179 0.59 -8.03 -9.11
N PRO A 180 -0.46 -8.81 -9.35
CA PRO A 180 -1.55 -8.42 -10.23
C PRO A 180 -2.19 -7.09 -9.82
N PHE A 181 -2.88 -6.45 -10.75
CA PHE A 181 -3.71 -5.30 -10.43
C PHE A 181 -4.89 -5.70 -9.54
N LEU A 182 -5.27 -4.81 -8.63
CA LEU A 182 -6.38 -5.01 -7.70
C LEU A 182 -7.71 -5.10 -8.44
N ASN A 183 -8.56 -5.99 -7.98
CA ASN A 183 -9.95 -6.06 -8.38
C ASN A 183 -10.83 -6.11 -7.13
N ILE A 184 -12.11 -5.81 -7.27
CA ILE A 184 -13.08 -5.91 -6.20
C ILE A 184 -13.69 -7.31 -6.22
N TYR A 185 -13.73 -7.92 -5.05
CA TYR A 185 -14.32 -9.24 -4.80
C TYR A 185 -15.47 -9.11 -3.81
N LYS A 186 -16.35 -10.09 -3.84
CA LYS A 186 -17.37 -10.34 -2.81
C LYS A 186 -17.17 -11.72 -2.21
N ALA A 187 -17.41 -11.84 -0.93
CA ALA A 187 -17.52 -13.11 -0.22
C ALA A 187 -18.85 -13.14 0.54
N GLU A 188 -19.41 -14.32 0.72
CA GLU A 188 -20.66 -14.52 1.43
C GLU A 188 -20.37 -15.08 2.82
N GLU A 189 -21.22 -14.73 3.79
CA GLU A 189 -21.14 -15.28 5.13
C GLU A 189 -21.45 -16.78 5.06
N ASP A 190 -20.54 -17.60 5.59
CA ASP A 190 -20.74 -19.05 5.70
C ASP A 190 -21.46 -19.39 7.00
N VAL A 191 -22.78 -19.53 6.91
CA VAL A 191 -23.66 -19.80 8.05
C VAL A 191 -23.37 -21.15 8.72
N LYS A 192 -22.72 -22.09 8.04
CA LYS A 192 -22.49 -23.47 8.56
C LYS A 192 -21.41 -23.56 9.63
N THR A 193 -20.56 -22.54 9.76
CA THR A 193 -19.44 -22.54 10.70
C THR A 193 -19.72 -21.76 12.00
N LEU A 194 -20.85 -21.07 12.11
CA LEU A 194 -21.25 -20.24 13.25
C LEU A 194 -21.63 -21.00 14.53
N GLU A 195 -21.70 -22.34 14.51
CA GLU A 195 -22.33 -23.11 15.60
C GLU A 195 -21.45 -23.35 16.84
N ARG A 196 -20.22 -22.89 16.96
CA ARG A 196 -19.33 -23.38 18.03
C ARG A 196 -18.80 -22.43 19.07
N SER A 197 -19.18 -21.17 19.11
CA SER A 197 -18.79 -20.33 20.23
C SER A 197 -19.92 -19.42 20.71
N LYS A 198 -20.51 -19.77 21.84
CA LYS A 198 -21.54 -18.95 22.51
C LYS A 198 -21.04 -17.63 23.09
N LYS A 199 -19.77 -17.26 22.88
CA LYS A 199 -19.17 -16.03 23.42
C LYS A 199 -18.58 -15.07 22.39
N ASP A 200 -18.20 -15.53 21.19
CA ASP A 200 -17.60 -14.68 20.15
C ASP A 200 -18.24 -14.99 18.81
N THR A 201 -18.96 -14.03 18.25
CA THR A 201 -19.45 -14.13 16.86
C THR A 201 -18.26 -14.01 15.92
N ILE A 202 -17.79 -15.13 15.39
CA ILE A 202 -16.71 -15.15 14.40
C ILE A 202 -17.34 -15.01 13.01
N LEU A 203 -17.00 -13.93 12.30
CA LEU A 203 -17.37 -13.80 10.89
C LEU A 203 -16.58 -14.82 10.09
N VAL A 204 -17.28 -15.81 9.52
CA VAL A 204 -16.71 -16.75 8.56
C VAL A 204 -17.21 -16.38 7.18
N LEU A 205 -16.29 -16.16 6.27
CA LEU A 205 -16.56 -15.78 4.90
C LEU A 205 -16.10 -16.90 3.94
N GLY A 206 -16.90 -17.14 2.92
CA GLY A 206 -16.62 -18.12 1.88
C GLY A 206 -17.14 -17.67 0.51
N ASN A 207 -17.14 -18.55 -0.46
CA ASN A 207 -17.67 -18.30 -1.81
C ASN A 207 -17.15 -17.01 -2.44
N VAL A 208 -15.83 -16.82 -2.44
CA VAL A 208 -15.19 -15.61 -2.98
C VAL A 208 -15.39 -15.53 -4.48
N GLN A 209 -15.97 -14.46 -4.94
CA GLN A 209 -16.23 -14.18 -6.35
C GLN A 209 -15.78 -12.78 -6.72
N LYS A 210 -15.18 -12.64 -7.90
CA LYS A 210 -14.87 -11.32 -8.46
C LYS A 210 -16.17 -10.62 -8.85
N ILE A 211 -16.27 -9.33 -8.53
CA ILE A 211 -17.40 -8.52 -9.00
C ILE A 211 -17.32 -8.36 -10.52
N GLY A 212 -18.49 -8.40 -11.19
CA GLY A 212 -18.56 -8.46 -12.64
C GLY A 212 -18.25 -7.15 -13.36
N GLU A 213 -18.16 -7.27 -14.68
CA GLU A 213 -18.11 -6.12 -15.59
C GLU A 213 -19.39 -5.27 -15.47
N PRO A 214 -19.36 -3.94 -15.76
CA PRO A 214 -18.21 -3.17 -16.25
C PRO A 214 -17.35 -2.53 -15.13
N ILE A 215 -17.50 -2.94 -13.86
CA ILE A 215 -16.67 -2.40 -12.76
C ILE A 215 -15.21 -2.84 -12.91
N VAL A 216 -14.98 -4.03 -13.43
CA VAL A 216 -13.63 -4.57 -13.62
C VAL A 216 -12.97 -3.97 -14.86
N SER A 217 -11.73 -3.50 -14.70
CA SER A 217 -10.85 -3.07 -15.81
C SER A 217 -9.55 -3.89 -15.82
N GLU A 218 -8.58 -3.43 -16.59
CA GLU A 218 -7.22 -4.00 -16.59
C GLU A 218 -6.25 -3.24 -15.66
N LEU A 219 -6.77 -2.35 -14.82
CA LEU A 219 -6.04 -1.54 -13.86
C LEU A 219 -6.55 -1.81 -12.45
N HIS A 220 -6.15 -0.99 -11.46
CA HIS A 220 -6.64 -1.16 -10.10
C HIS A 220 -8.07 -0.68 -9.95
N GLU A 221 -8.92 -1.52 -9.34
CA GLU A 221 -10.18 -1.16 -8.70
C GLU A 221 -10.09 -1.51 -7.22
N SER A 222 -10.47 -0.55 -6.36
CA SER A 222 -10.37 -0.74 -4.91
C SER A 222 -11.36 0.08 -4.10
N SER A 223 -11.37 -0.17 -2.80
CA SER A 223 -12.11 0.59 -1.79
C SER A 223 -13.59 0.79 -2.15
N PRO A 224 -14.35 -0.30 -2.37
CA PRO A 224 -15.76 -0.20 -2.68
C PRO A 224 -16.55 0.28 -1.47
N VAL A 225 -17.54 1.15 -1.70
CA VAL A 225 -18.57 1.51 -0.73
C VAL A 225 -19.92 1.51 -1.44
N PHE A 226 -20.93 1.04 -0.75
CA PHE A 226 -22.27 0.87 -1.33
C PHE A 226 -23.28 1.74 -0.59
N THR A 227 -24.35 2.13 -1.27
CA THR A 227 -25.57 2.59 -0.63
C THR A 227 -26.22 1.45 0.15
N LYS A 228 -27.01 1.77 1.19
CA LYS A 228 -27.68 0.78 2.07
C LYS A 228 -28.59 -0.18 1.30
N ASP A 229 -29.19 0.29 0.21
CA ASP A 229 -30.03 -0.52 -0.67
C ASP A 229 -29.22 -1.42 -1.62
N GLY A 230 -27.89 -1.29 -1.65
CA GLY A 230 -26.99 -2.04 -2.50
C GLY A 230 -27.08 -1.71 -3.99
N LYS A 231 -27.82 -0.67 -4.36
CA LYS A 231 -28.08 -0.33 -5.77
C LYS A 231 -27.05 0.61 -6.38
N THR A 232 -26.24 1.26 -5.56
CA THR A 232 -25.15 2.12 -6.03
C THR A 232 -23.84 1.73 -5.37
N ILE A 233 -22.77 1.62 -6.16
CA ILE A 233 -21.41 1.45 -5.69
C ILE A 233 -20.57 2.67 -6.05
N TYR A 234 -19.75 3.13 -5.10
CA TYR A 234 -18.63 4.04 -5.33
C TYR A 234 -17.34 3.28 -5.13
N PHE A 235 -16.35 3.52 -5.97
CA PHE A 235 -15.08 2.82 -5.88
C PHE A 235 -13.94 3.64 -6.48
N THR A 236 -12.73 3.32 -6.07
CA THR A 236 -11.51 3.93 -6.61
C THR A 236 -11.01 3.13 -7.79
N ARG A 237 -10.60 3.81 -8.88
CA ARG A 237 -9.97 3.23 -10.06
C ARG A 237 -8.86 4.14 -10.56
N ASN A 238 -7.81 3.57 -11.18
CA ASN A 238 -6.87 4.38 -11.93
C ASN A 238 -7.56 5.14 -13.06
N ASN A 239 -7.08 6.36 -13.32
CA ASN A 239 -7.52 7.13 -14.47
C ASN A 239 -7.26 6.37 -15.77
N SER A 240 -8.34 6.09 -16.50
CA SER A 240 -8.26 5.26 -17.71
C SER A 240 -9.29 5.67 -18.76
N GLU A 241 -8.95 5.42 -20.01
CA GLU A 241 -9.85 5.49 -21.15
C GLU A 241 -9.86 4.10 -21.80
N GLY A 242 -10.98 3.41 -21.66
CA GLY A 242 -11.06 1.99 -22.00
C GLY A 242 -10.02 1.16 -21.25
N LYS A 243 -9.14 0.46 -22.00
CA LYS A 243 -8.08 -0.39 -21.45
C LYS A 243 -6.75 0.35 -21.21
N ARG A 244 -6.65 1.64 -21.51
CA ARG A 244 -5.41 2.40 -21.41
C ARG A 244 -5.43 3.34 -20.22
N ALA A 245 -4.36 3.36 -19.42
CA ALA A 245 -4.17 4.35 -18.37
C ALA A 245 -4.01 5.74 -18.99
N ARG A 246 -4.82 6.71 -18.56
CA ARG A 246 -4.58 8.14 -18.80
C ARG A 246 -3.60 8.66 -17.77
N ARG A 247 -2.81 9.65 -18.17
CA ARG A 247 -1.73 10.19 -17.35
C ARG A 247 -1.80 11.69 -17.26
N SER A 248 -1.40 12.21 -16.11
CA SER A 248 -1.17 13.64 -15.88
C SER A 248 0.01 14.15 -16.70
N LYS A 249 0.22 15.47 -16.70
CA LYS A 249 1.43 16.11 -17.26
C LYS A 249 2.73 15.58 -16.66
N LYS A 250 2.68 15.08 -15.41
CA LYS A 250 3.82 14.43 -14.72
C LYS A 250 3.96 12.94 -15.05
N ASN A 251 3.26 12.43 -16.06
CA ASN A 251 3.26 11.03 -16.48
C ASN A 251 2.77 10.04 -15.41
N THR A 252 1.95 10.48 -14.46
CA THR A 252 1.35 9.67 -13.40
C THR A 252 -0.10 9.32 -13.75
N SER A 253 -0.51 8.05 -13.59
CA SER A 253 -1.90 7.65 -13.66
C SER A 253 -2.55 7.86 -12.30
N ASN A 254 -3.21 8.99 -12.12
CA ASN A 254 -3.87 9.35 -10.89
C ASN A 254 -5.10 8.48 -10.62
N LEU A 255 -5.50 8.39 -9.35
CA LEU A 255 -6.71 7.69 -8.94
C LEU A 255 -7.94 8.58 -9.13
N LYS A 256 -9.06 7.97 -9.45
CA LYS A 256 -10.36 8.62 -9.57
C LYS A 256 -11.44 7.82 -8.86
N ILE A 257 -12.48 8.49 -8.39
CA ILE A 257 -13.68 7.85 -7.84
C ILE A 257 -14.72 7.73 -8.95
N TYR A 258 -15.22 6.51 -9.10
CA TYR A 258 -16.30 6.16 -10.02
C TYR A 258 -17.54 5.74 -9.23
N LYS A 259 -18.70 5.87 -9.87
CA LYS A 259 -19.92 5.23 -9.39
C LYS A 259 -20.53 4.35 -10.47
N ALA A 260 -21.26 3.32 -10.04
CA ALA A 260 -22.08 2.48 -10.91
C ALA A 260 -23.41 2.15 -10.23
N ASN A 261 -24.39 1.77 -11.04
CA ASN A 261 -25.71 1.36 -10.57
C ASN A 261 -25.93 -0.13 -10.80
N TYR A 262 -26.62 -0.78 -9.86
CA TYR A 262 -27.00 -2.18 -9.97
C TYR A 262 -28.42 -2.28 -10.48
N VAL A 263 -28.61 -2.85 -11.68
CA VAL A 263 -29.92 -2.96 -12.35
C VAL A 263 -30.04 -4.37 -12.94
N ASN A 264 -31.13 -5.06 -12.61
CA ASN A 264 -31.46 -6.39 -13.15
C ASN A 264 -30.31 -7.41 -13.06
N GLY A 265 -29.58 -7.41 -11.94
CA GLY A 265 -28.46 -8.36 -11.73
C GLY A 265 -27.10 -7.91 -12.26
N TYR A 266 -27.02 -6.75 -12.88
CA TYR A 266 -25.80 -6.25 -13.53
C TYR A 266 -25.41 -4.86 -13.03
N TRP A 267 -24.13 -4.58 -12.98
CA TRP A 267 -23.60 -3.23 -12.80
C TRP A 267 -23.64 -2.50 -14.15
N VAL A 268 -24.17 -1.27 -14.13
CA VAL A 268 -24.33 -0.44 -15.33
C VAL A 268 -23.94 1.01 -15.01
N ASN A 269 -23.83 1.83 -16.04
CA ASN A 269 -23.62 3.28 -15.93
C ASN A 269 -22.39 3.65 -15.11
N VAL A 270 -21.24 2.98 -15.34
CA VAL A 270 -19.98 3.38 -14.71
C VAL A 270 -19.59 4.77 -15.18
N LYS A 271 -19.55 5.72 -14.24
CA LYS A 271 -19.22 7.13 -14.49
C LYS A 271 -18.23 7.65 -13.46
N GLU A 272 -17.27 8.45 -13.90
CA GLU A 272 -16.42 9.21 -12.98
C GLU A 272 -17.21 10.36 -12.33
N LEU A 273 -16.82 10.71 -11.10
CA LEU A 273 -17.47 11.83 -10.39
C LEU A 273 -16.90 13.18 -10.87
N PRO A 274 -17.69 14.26 -10.83
CA PRO A 274 -17.35 15.53 -11.48
C PRO A 274 -16.17 16.28 -10.88
N PHE A 275 -15.77 15.95 -9.63
CA PHE A 275 -14.63 16.55 -8.97
C PHE A 275 -13.29 15.84 -9.27
N ASN A 276 -13.32 14.74 -10.04
CA ASN A 276 -12.08 14.08 -10.48
C ASN A 276 -11.30 14.95 -11.47
N ASN A 277 -9.98 14.75 -11.51
CA ASN A 277 -9.10 15.45 -12.43
C ASN A 277 -7.94 14.54 -12.87
N ASP A 278 -7.32 14.84 -14.00
CA ASP A 278 -6.16 14.07 -14.47
C ASP A 278 -4.87 14.44 -13.74
N GLU A 279 -4.80 15.62 -13.09
CA GLU A 279 -3.58 16.14 -12.47
C GLU A 279 -3.45 15.81 -10.97
N TYR A 280 -4.51 15.32 -10.32
CA TYR A 280 -4.48 14.88 -8.93
C TYR A 280 -5.30 13.61 -8.71
N SER A 281 -5.06 12.94 -7.60
CA SER A 281 -5.77 11.73 -7.22
C SER A 281 -6.97 12.06 -6.32
N THR A 282 -8.07 11.31 -6.53
CA THR A 282 -9.19 11.18 -5.59
C THR A 282 -9.44 9.70 -5.35
N GLY A 283 -9.65 9.29 -4.11
CA GLY A 283 -9.85 7.88 -3.81
C GLY A 283 -10.42 7.62 -2.42
N HIS A 284 -10.57 6.34 -2.10
CA HIS A 284 -11.05 5.87 -0.80
C HIS A 284 -12.38 6.51 -0.38
N PRO A 285 -13.45 6.34 -1.17
CA PRO A 285 -14.75 6.91 -0.85
C PRO A 285 -15.34 6.31 0.42
N ALA A 286 -16.09 7.12 1.18
CA ALA A 286 -16.91 6.69 2.29
C ALA A 286 -18.21 7.51 2.32
N LEU A 287 -19.34 6.86 2.55
CA LEU A 287 -20.64 7.54 2.68
C LEU A 287 -20.95 7.87 4.12
N SER A 288 -21.59 9.02 4.34
CA SER A 288 -22.22 9.31 5.63
C SER A 288 -23.35 8.32 5.93
N PRO A 289 -23.74 8.15 7.22
CA PRO A 289 -24.85 7.26 7.57
C PRO A 289 -26.19 7.61 6.90
N ASP A 290 -26.43 8.87 6.55
CA ASP A 290 -27.62 9.33 5.84
C ASP A 290 -27.46 9.33 4.31
N GLU A 291 -26.28 8.90 3.81
CA GLU A 291 -25.92 8.79 2.39
C GLU A 291 -25.93 10.11 1.61
N LYS A 292 -26.01 11.25 2.29
CA LYS A 292 -26.05 12.58 1.66
C LYS A 292 -24.65 13.16 1.43
N THR A 293 -23.65 12.66 2.15
CA THR A 293 -22.27 13.17 2.06
C THR A 293 -21.34 12.05 1.65
N LEU A 294 -20.48 12.33 0.67
CA LEU A 294 -19.38 11.45 0.26
C LEU A 294 -18.07 12.05 0.77
N TYR A 295 -17.39 11.32 1.65
CA TYR A 295 -16.03 11.63 2.09
C TYR A 295 -15.03 10.92 1.18
N PHE A 296 -13.89 11.53 0.94
CA PHE A 296 -12.81 10.92 0.15
C PHE A 296 -11.45 11.55 0.48
N VAL A 297 -10.39 10.87 0.08
CA VAL A 297 -9.01 11.35 0.18
C VAL A 297 -8.57 11.93 -1.15
N SER A 298 -7.87 13.07 -1.13
CA SER A 298 -7.35 13.70 -2.33
C SER A 298 -6.11 14.55 -2.04
N ASN A 299 -5.22 14.64 -3.02
CA ASN A 299 -4.13 15.60 -3.06
C ASN A 299 -4.44 16.79 -4.01
N MET A 300 -5.72 17.11 -4.15
CA MET A 300 -6.16 18.28 -4.94
C MET A 300 -5.60 19.58 -4.35
N PRO A 301 -5.28 20.58 -5.18
CA PRO A 301 -4.83 21.89 -4.71
C PRO A 301 -5.84 22.53 -3.76
N GLY A 302 -5.34 23.21 -2.71
CA GLY A 302 -6.16 23.91 -1.71
C GLY A 302 -6.58 23.07 -0.51
N GLY A 303 -6.17 21.80 -0.41
CA GLY A 303 -6.33 20.98 0.78
C GLY A 303 -5.37 21.38 1.91
N TYR A 304 -5.73 21.09 3.18
CA TYR A 304 -4.90 21.37 4.35
C TYR A 304 -3.78 20.34 4.57
N GLY A 305 -3.86 19.18 3.90
CA GLY A 305 -2.86 18.11 4.00
C GLY A 305 -1.72 18.29 2.99
N GLN A 306 -0.53 17.78 3.35
CA GLN A 306 0.54 17.51 2.40
C GLN A 306 0.50 16.01 2.09
N SER A 307 0.18 15.65 0.88
CA SER A 307 0.22 14.26 0.41
C SER A 307 1.28 14.08 -0.66
#